data_43a33e9f3dafd665b82318dc0062a93a
#
_entry.id   43a33e9f3dafd665b82318dc0062a93a
#
_cell.length_a   1.000
_cell.length_b   1.000
_cell.length_c   1.000
_cell.angle_alpha   90.00
_cell.angle_beta   90.00
_cell.angle_gamma   90.00
#
_symmetry.space_group_name_H-M   'P 1'
#
loop_
_entity.id
_entity.type
_entity.pdbx_description
1 polymer ?
#
loop_
_entity_poly.entity_id
_entity_poly.type
_entity_poly.pdbx_seq_one_letter_code
_entity_poly.pdbx_strand_id
1 'polypeptide(L)'
;MTAVSLKEILPDALEKGYAIPGFVVLGWEDAISFVEASEELNLPIIIQAGPACRQHTPIPVLGKMFRELADKAKTKIVCHLDHATSEKECETAVNEGFTSVMFDGSALNLNENIKQTLSVCNLIRKHDVSVEAELGFVGYNNSSKSSLTNPDEAKIFIEQTKIDALAISIGNVHLQKRQQNNINLDLLKEIEQKTSCPLVLHGSSGISYKSCLLYTSPRPRDS
;
A
#
# COMPACT_ATOMS: atom_id res chain seq x y z
N MET A 1 -4.99 13.03 -16.85
CA MET A 1 -3.91 13.21 -15.85
C MET A 1 -3.36 11.83 -15.52
N THR A 2 -2.08 11.72 -15.36
CA THR A 2 -1.36 10.46 -15.13
C THR A 2 -0.98 10.25 -13.66
N ALA A 3 -0.94 11.34 -12.87
CA ALA A 3 -0.96 11.24 -11.41
C ALA A 3 -2.37 10.89 -10.93
N VAL A 4 -2.55 9.69 -10.41
CA VAL A 4 -3.85 9.08 -10.08
C VAL A 4 -3.87 8.53 -8.66
N SER A 5 -5.06 8.28 -8.11
CA SER A 5 -5.23 7.63 -6.82
C SER A 5 -5.31 6.09 -6.96
N LEU A 6 -5.23 5.35 -5.85
CA LEU A 6 -5.43 3.90 -5.85
C LEU A 6 -6.81 3.51 -6.39
N LYS A 7 -7.83 4.34 -6.16
CA LYS A 7 -9.20 4.14 -6.66
C LYS A 7 -9.28 4.00 -8.19
N GLU A 8 -8.32 4.58 -8.90
CA GLU A 8 -8.31 4.60 -10.37
C GLU A 8 -7.54 3.45 -11.01
N ILE A 9 -6.74 2.72 -10.23
CA ILE A 9 -5.91 1.63 -10.75
C ILE A 9 -6.25 0.26 -10.14
N LEU A 10 -6.65 0.20 -8.86
CA LEU A 10 -6.91 -1.06 -8.19
C LEU A 10 -8.14 -1.83 -8.72
N PRO A 11 -9.27 -1.17 -9.12
CA PRO A 11 -10.41 -1.92 -9.66
C PRO A 11 -10.08 -2.72 -10.92
N ASP A 12 -9.31 -2.14 -11.85
CA ASP A 12 -8.87 -2.83 -13.06
C ASP A 12 -7.95 -4.03 -12.73
N ALA A 13 -7.05 -3.85 -11.77
CA ALA A 13 -6.16 -4.90 -11.30
C ALA A 13 -6.93 -6.08 -10.66
N LEU A 14 -7.93 -5.78 -9.85
CA LEU A 14 -8.80 -6.79 -9.24
C LEU A 14 -9.62 -7.54 -10.29
N GLU A 15 -10.23 -6.84 -11.24
CA GLU A 15 -11.03 -7.45 -12.30
C GLU A 15 -10.20 -8.37 -13.19
N LYS A 16 -8.98 -7.95 -13.53
CA LYS A 16 -8.07 -8.68 -14.41
C LYS A 16 -7.18 -9.70 -13.67
N GLY A 17 -7.18 -9.69 -12.35
CA GLY A 17 -6.43 -10.64 -11.52
C GLY A 17 -4.91 -10.43 -11.56
N TYR A 18 -4.42 -9.18 -11.55
CA TYR A 18 -3.00 -8.88 -11.42
C TYR A 18 -2.72 -7.95 -10.24
N ALA A 19 -1.47 -7.92 -9.75
CA ALA A 19 -1.03 -7.02 -8.71
C ALA A 19 -0.29 -5.81 -9.31
N ILE A 20 -0.45 -4.64 -8.68
CA ILE A 20 0.29 -3.42 -9.03
C ILE A 20 1.46 -3.28 -8.06
N PRO A 21 2.71 -3.13 -8.55
CA PRO A 21 3.86 -3.00 -7.69
C PRO A 21 3.93 -1.61 -7.06
N GLY A 22 4.25 -1.58 -5.75
CA GLY A 22 4.63 -0.38 -5.02
C GLY A 22 6.14 -0.38 -4.79
N PHE A 23 6.82 0.67 -5.24
CA PHE A 23 8.26 0.82 -5.16
C PHE A 23 8.65 1.91 -4.15
N VAL A 24 9.39 1.52 -3.12
CA VAL A 24 9.96 2.48 -2.17
C VAL A 24 11.05 3.29 -2.87
N VAL A 25 10.86 4.61 -2.88
CA VAL A 25 11.80 5.57 -3.45
C VAL A 25 12.76 6.04 -2.35
N LEU A 26 14.05 6.00 -2.58
CA LEU A 26 15.05 6.54 -1.69
C LEU A 26 15.60 7.90 -2.18
N GLY A 27 15.49 8.17 -3.48
CA GLY A 27 15.96 9.40 -4.10
C GLY A 27 15.41 9.62 -5.50
N TRP A 28 15.88 10.67 -6.17
CA TRP A 28 15.48 11.04 -7.53
C TRP A 28 15.73 9.94 -8.54
N GLU A 29 16.89 9.27 -8.45
CA GLU A 29 17.34 8.26 -9.41
C GLU A 29 16.43 7.04 -9.38
N ASP A 30 15.96 6.64 -8.18
CA ASP A 30 14.98 5.55 -8.05
C ASP A 30 13.65 5.97 -8.67
N ALA A 31 13.15 7.15 -8.30
CA ALA A 31 11.85 7.62 -8.75
C ALA A 31 11.76 7.71 -10.27
N ILE A 32 12.76 8.30 -10.95
CA ILE A 32 12.77 8.42 -12.40
C ILE A 32 12.88 7.05 -13.05
N SER A 33 13.74 6.15 -12.55
CA SER A 33 13.92 4.82 -13.11
C SER A 33 12.65 3.97 -13.05
N PHE A 34 11.89 4.06 -11.94
CA PHE A 34 10.61 3.36 -11.81
C PHE A 34 9.56 3.90 -12.79
N VAL A 35 9.50 5.23 -12.96
CA VAL A 35 8.55 5.84 -13.91
C VAL A 35 8.92 5.48 -15.34
N GLU A 36 10.19 5.54 -15.73
CA GLU A 36 10.66 5.12 -17.06
C GLU A 36 10.33 3.65 -17.34
N ALA A 37 10.57 2.74 -16.37
CA ALA A 37 10.21 1.33 -16.50
C ALA A 37 8.69 1.12 -16.65
N SER A 38 7.89 1.89 -15.92
CA SER A 38 6.41 1.89 -16.05
C SER A 38 6.00 2.30 -17.48
N GLU A 39 6.61 3.34 -18.03
CA GLU A 39 6.33 3.80 -19.40
C GLU A 39 6.75 2.78 -20.45
N GLU A 40 7.93 2.19 -20.31
CA GLU A 40 8.44 1.16 -21.23
C GLU A 40 7.51 -0.06 -21.28
N LEU A 41 7.00 -0.48 -20.12
CA LEU A 41 6.11 -1.63 -20.01
C LEU A 41 4.63 -1.27 -20.22
N ASN A 42 4.29 0.02 -20.26
CA ASN A 42 2.93 0.54 -20.29
C ASN A 42 2.04 -0.02 -19.16
N LEU A 43 2.57 -0.05 -17.93
CA LEU A 43 1.90 -0.57 -16.74
C LEU A 43 1.83 0.51 -15.63
N PRO A 44 0.73 0.56 -14.85
CA PRO A 44 0.65 1.46 -13.71
C PRO A 44 1.58 1.02 -12.58
N ILE A 45 2.10 1.99 -11.81
CA ILE A 45 2.90 1.74 -10.61
C ILE A 45 2.51 2.66 -9.47
N ILE A 46 2.95 2.29 -8.26
CA ILE A 46 2.87 3.11 -7.06
C ILE A 46 4.30 3.47 -6.63
N ILE A 47 4.62 4.77 -6.58
CA ILE A 47 5.89 5.25 -6.01
C ILE A 47 5.65 5.66 -4.56
N GLN A 48 6.46 5.11 -3.64
CA GLN A 48 6.20 5.14 -2.20
C GLN A 48 7.25 5.93 -1.44
N ALA A 49 6.80 6.85 -0.57
CA ALA A 49 7.63 7.58 0.38
C ALA A 49 7.56 6.91 1.75
N GLY A 50 8.41 5.92 1.99
CA GLY A 50 8.48 5.20 3.26
C GLY A 50 9.14 6.00 4.39
N PRO A 51 9.07 5.51 5.66
CA PRO A 51 9.59 6.23 6.83
C PRO A 51 11.08 6.59 6.71
N ALA A 52 11.93 5.69 6.25
CA ALA A 52 13.37 5.96 6.09
C ALA A 52 13.64 7.05 5.06
N CYS A 53 12.89 7.06 3.95
CA CYS A 53 12.99 8.12 2.94
C CYS A 53 12.59 9.47 3.54
N ARG A 54 11.49 9.52 4.30
CA ARG A 54 11.01 10.76 4.93
C ARG A 54 11.92 11.32 6.02
N GLN A 55 12.70 10.46 6.67
CA GLN A 55 13.73 10.91 7.62
C GLN A 55 14.87 11.66 6.92
N HIS A 56 15.18 11.30 5.68
CA HIS A 56 16.21 11.95 4.88
C HIS A 56 15.67 13.15 4.09
N THR A 57 14.52 12.97 3.42
CA THR A 57 13.94 13.96 2.52
C THR A 57 12.54 14.35 3.00
N PRO A 58 12.29 15.63 3.33
CA PRO A 58 10.99 16.07 3.85
C PRO A 58 9.83 15.80 2.88
N ILE A 59 8.63 15.54 3.43
CA ILE A 59 7.39 15.29 2.68
C ILE A 59 7.13 16.35 1.58
N PRO A 60 7.30 17.66 1.82
CA PRO A 60 7.09 18.66 0.77
C PRO A 60 8.00 18.50 -0.44
N VAL A 61 9.25 18.08 -0.24
CA VAL A 61 10.19 17.84 -1.34
C VAL A 61 9.80 16.58 -2.11
N LEU A 62 9.48 15.51 -1.39
CA LEU A 62 9.04 14.24 -1.98
C LEU A 62 7.74 14.42 -2.78
N GLY A 63 6.76 15.13 -2.22
CA GLY A 63 5.50 15.39 -2.90
C GLY A 63 5.68 16.13 -4.23
N LYS A 64 6.48 17.20 -4.25
CA LYS A 64 6.79 17.92 -5.50
C LYS A 64 7.52 17.05 -6.51
N MET A 65 8.49 16.27 -6.05
CA MET A 65 9.24 15.34 -6.89
C MET A 65 8.34 14.27 -7.52
N PHE A 66 7.50 13.63 -6.72
CA PHE A 66 6.59 12.60 -7.19
C PHE A 66 5.56 13.15 -8.17
N ARG A 67 4.99 14.32 -7.85
CA ARG A 67 4.02 14.98 -8.74
C ARG A 67 4.65 15.40 -10.06
N GLU A 68 5.85 15.95 -10.05
CA GLU A 68 6.56 16.35 -11.28
C GLU A 68 6.75 15.16 -12.23
N LEU A 69 7.14 14.00 -11.68
CA LEU A 69 7.29 12.78 -12.46
C LEU A 69 5.94 12.21 -12.92
N ALA A 70 4.99 12.10 -12.00
CA ALA A 70 3.69 11.50 -12.29
C ALA A 70 2.85 12.30 -13.29
N ASP A 71 2.87 13.64 -13.21
CA ASP A 71 2.12 14.49 -14.13
C ASP A 71 2.68 14.48 -15.55
N LYS A 72 3.99 14.20 -15.71
CA LYS A 72 4.65 14.10 -17.01
C LYS A 72 4.67 12.69 -17.59
N ALA A 73 4.42 11.68 -16.77
CA ALA A 73 4.42 10.29 -17.19
C ALA A 73 3.35 10.01 -18.27
N LYS A 74 3.57 8.97 -19.08
CA LYS A 74 2.61 8.46 -20.07
C LYS A 74 1.70 7.38 -19.48
N THR A 75 2.08 6.81 -18.34
CA THR A 75 1.35 5.78 -17.59
C THR A 75 0.75 6.34 -16.31
N LYS A 76 -0.17 5.58 -15.69
CA LYS A 76 -0.78 5.95 -14.41
C LYS A 76 0.20 5.72 -13.26
N ILE A 77 0.52 6.77 -12.52
CA ILE A 77 1.43 6.75 -11.37
C ILE A 77 0.67 7.19 -10.12
N VAL A 78 0.72 6.39 -9.06
CA VAL A 78 0.23 6.77 -7.74
C VAL A 78 1.40 7.32 -6.91
N CYS A 79 1.23 8.53 -6.38
CA CYS A 79 2.16 9.14 -5.43
C CYS A 79 1.71 8.79 -4.01
N HIS A 80 2.37 7.86 -3.34
CA HIS A 80 1.90 7.25 -2.10
C HIS A 80 2.78 7.58 -0.89
N LEU A 81 2.15 8.08 0.18
CA LEU A 81 2.77 8.19 1.50
C LEU A 81 2.62 6.85 2.22
N ASP A 82 3.74 6.19 2.52
CA ASP A 82 3.80 4.83 3.04
C ASP A 82 4.07 4.82 4.56
N HIS A 83 3.29 4.08 5.35
CA HIS A 83 3.39 3.96 6.81
C HIS A 83 3.45 5.30 7.59
N ALA A 84 2.48 6.17 7.39
CA ALA A 84 2.31 7.35 8.26
C ALA A 84 1.69 6.93 9.59
N THR A 85 2.16 7.49 10.69
CA THR A 85 1.70 7.19 12.05
C THR A 85 0.89 8.32 12.68
N SER A 86 0.63 9.38 11.94
CA SER A 86 -0.17 10.52 12.41
C SER A 86 -1.04 11.14 11.32
N GLU A 87 -2.20 11.67 11.71
CA GLU A 87 -3.08 12.45 10.83
C GLU A 87 -2.35 13.62 10.18
N LYS A 88 -1.45 14.27 10.93
CA LYS A 88 -0.69 15.42 10.44
C LYS A 88 0.25 15.06 9.29
N GLU A 89 0.88 13.89 9.32
CA GLU A 89 1.69 13.42 8.19
C GLU A 89 0.82 13.21 6.95
N CYS A 90 -0.33 12.56 7.10
CA CYS A 90 -1.29 12.34 6.02
C CYS A 90 -1.78 13.67 5.44
N GLU A 91 -2.19 14.62 6.28
CA GLU A 91 -2.62 15.95 5.85
C GLU A 91 -1.52 16.70 5.10
N THR A 92 -0.29 16.67 5.64
CA THR A 92 0.86 17.30 4.99
C THR A 92 1.10 16.71 3.61
N ALA A 93 1.09 15.37 3.49
CA ALA A 93 1.31 14.69 2.22
C ALA A 93 0.25 15.07 1.17
N VAL A 94 -1.03 15.09 1.55
CA VAL A 94 -2.13 15.49 0.66
C VAL A 94 -1.94 16.92 0.16
N ASN A 95 -1.62 17.84 1.06
CA ASN A 95 -1.37 19.25 0.71
C ASN A 95 -0.15 19.43 -0.20
N GLU A 96 0.81 18.52 -0.16
CA GLU A 96 2.02 18.53 -0.99
C GLU A 96 1.91 17.69 -2.27
N GLY A 97 0.71 17.16 -2.56
CA GLY A 97 0.38 16.55 -3.85
C GLY A 97 0.44 15.04 -3.90
N PHE A 98 0.55 14.35 -2.78
CA PHE A 98 0.36 12.89 -2.76
C PHE A 98 -1.08 12.53 -3.16
N THR A 99 -1.24 11.48 -3.94
CA THR A 99 -2.53 11.00 -4.45
C THR A 99 -3.06 9.80 -3.67
N SER A 100 -2.26 9.31 -2.73
CA SER A 100 -2.60 8.23 -1.81
C SER A 100 -1.80 8.38 -0.52
N VAL A 101 -2.41 8.04 0.61
CA VAL A 101 -1.75 7.99 1.91
C VAL A 101 -2.10 6.70 2.63
N MET A 102 -1.13 6.13 3.34
CA MET A 102 -1.35 5.03 4.27
C MET A 102 -1.25 5.55 5.71
N PHE A 103 -2.29 5.27 6.50
CA PHE A 103 -2.24 5.43 7.95
C PHE A 103 -1.97 4.07 8.59
N ASP A 104 -0.84 3.95 9.27
CA ASP A 104 -0.42 2.73 9.95
C ASP A 104 -0.78 2.78 11.44
N GLY A 105 -1.97 2.27 11.76
CA GLY A 105 -2.45 2.07 13.12
C GLY A 105 -2.26 0.63 13.64
N SER A 106 -1.46 -0.19 12.99
CA SER A 106 -1.30 -1.63 13.28
C SER A 106 -0.77 -1.93 14.68
N ALA A 107 -0.07 -0.98 15.30
CA ALA A 107 0.41 -1.10 16.68
C ALA A 107 -0.68 -0.81 17.74
N LEU A 108 -1.85 -0.29 17.33
CA LEU A 108 -2.99 0.03 18.20
C LEU A 108 -3.91 -1.18 18.35
N ASN A 109 -4.80 -1.15 19.36
CA ASN A 109 -5.91 -2.09 19.38
C ASN A 109 -6.93 -1.75 18.27
N LEU A 110 -7.77 -2.72 17.91
CA LEU A 110 -8.72 -2.58 16.79
C LEU A 110 -9.59 -1.31 16.87
N ASN A 111 -10.16 -1.02 18.03
CA ASN A 111 -11.07 0.11 18.19
C ASN A 111 -10.37 1.46 18.01
N GLU A 112 -9.16 1.58 18.55
CA GLU A 112 -8.37 2.80 18.42
C GLU A 112 -7.82 2.94 17.00
N ASN A 113 -7.42 1.84 16.35
CA ASN A 113 -7.01 1.85 14.94
C ASN A 113 -8.18 2.29 14.05
N ILE A 114 -9.38 1.72 14.22
CA ILE A 114 -10.59 2.16 13.50
C ILE A 114 -10.84 3.65 13.70
N LYS A 115 -10.81 4.13 14.93
CA LYS A 115 -11.08 5.53 15.26
C LYS A 115 -10.10 6.49 14.59
N GLN A 116 -8.81 6.21 14.66
CA GLN A 116 -7.78 7.06 14.06
C GLN A 116 -7.79 6.98 12.53
N THR A 117 -7.99 5.79 11.97
CA THR A 117 -8.16 5.62 10.52
C THR A 117 -9.37 6.39 10.00
N LEU A 118 -10.50 6.35 10.71
CA LEU A 118 -11.69 7.15 10.38
C LEU A 118 -11.41 8.65 10.40
N SER A 119 -10.63 9.11 11.37
CA SER A 119 -10.23 10.52 11.45
C SER A 119 -9.44 10.94 10.22
N VAL A 120 -8.46 10.13 9.80
CA VAL A 120 -7.70 10.34 8.56
C VAL A 120 -8.62 10.32 7.32
N CYS A 121 -9.50 9.33 7.21
CA CYS A 121 -10.45 9.25 6.09
C CYS A 121 -11.34 10.51 6.01
N ASN A 122 -11.84 11.00 7.14
CA ASN A 122 -12.68 12.20 7.19
C ASN A 122 -11.92 13.47 6.81
N LEU A 123 -10.67 13.58 7.27
CA LEU A 123 -9.78 14.69 6.94
C LEU A 123 -9.51 14.77 5.43
N ILE A 124 -9.28 13.61 4.79
CA ILE A 124 -8.86 13.51 3.39
C ILE A 124 -10.05 13.46 2.42
N ARG A 125 -11.26 13.14 2.89
CA ARG A 125 -12.47 12.93 2.06
C ARG A 125 -12.78 14.07 1.07
N LYS A 126 -12.39 15.30 1.38
CA LYS A 126 -12.57 16.47 0.51
C LYS A 126 -11.57 16.55 -0.65
N HIS A 127 -10.56 15.71 -0.63
CA HIS A 127 -9.54 15.60 -1.67
C HIS A 127 -9.78 14.32 -2.48
N ASP A 128 -9.37 14.31 -3.74
CA ASP A 128 -9.40 13.11 -4.56
C ASP A 128 -8.15 12.25 -4.31
N VAL A 129 -8.03 11.79 -3.07
CA VAL A 129 -6.90 11.01 -2.55
C VAL A 129 -7.44 9.71 -1.96
N SER A 130 -6.74 8.61 -2.16
CA SER A 130 -7.07 7.32 -1.56
C SER A 130 -6.41 7.13 -0.21
N VAL A 131 -7.08 6.35 0.64
CA VAL A 131 -6.59 5.97 1.97
C VAL A 131 -6.35 4.47 2.02
N GLU A 132 -5.13 4.09 2.39
CA GLU A 132 -4.74 2.75 2.80
C GLU A 132 -4.60 2.72 4.32
N ALA A 133 -4.90 1.57 4.94
CA ALA A 133 -4.62 1.35 6.36
C ALA A 133 -4.15 -0.09 6.60
N GLU A 134 -3.54 -0.36 7.78
CA GLU A 134 -3.01 -1.68 8.13
C GLU A 134 -3.78 -2.31 9.29
N LEU A 135 -4.06 -3.60 9.16
CA LEU A 135 -4.59 -4.45 10.21
C LEU A 135 -3.79 -5.74 10.33
N GLY A 136 -3.50 -6.14 11.58
CA GLY A 136 -2.41 -7.03 11.89
C GLY A 136 -1.13 -6.19 11.97
N PHE A 137 0.00 -6.77 12.27
CA PHE A 137 1.27 -6.05 12.37
C PHE A 137 2.33 -6.78 11.55
N VAL A 138 2.80 -6.14 10.49
CA VAL A 138 3.91 -6.64 9.68
C VAL A 138 5.21 -6.31 10.38
N GLY A 139 5.84 -7.33 10.98
CA GLY A 139 7.09 -7.18 11.73
C GLY A 139 8.30 -6.89 10.83
N TYR A 140 9.39 -6.48 11.47
CA TYR A 140 10.72 -6.38 10.83
C TYR A 140 11.54 -7.63 11.11
N ASN A 141 12.47 -7.99 10.24
CA ASN A 141 13.26 -9.22 10.27
C ASN A 141 13.97 -9.53 11.61
N ASN A 142 14.16 -8.50 12.46
CA ASN A 142 14.78 -8.61 13.79
C ASN A 142 13.75 -8.42 14.93
N SER A 143 12.46 -8.33 14.63
CA SER A 143 11.40 -8.12 15.62
C SER A 143 10.71 -9.43 15.95
N SER A 144 10.57 -9.74 17.24
CA SER A 144 9.72 -10.84 17.72
C SER A 144 8.21 -10.48 17.69
N LYS A 145 7.86 -9.27 17.27
CA LYS A 145 6.48 -8.79 17.23
C LYS A 145 5.97 -8.83 15.77
N SER A 146 5.09 -9.75 15.48
CA SER A 146 4.20 -9.74 14.33
C SER A 146 2.88 -10.31 14.79
N SER A 147 1.78 -9.79 14.29
CA SER A 147 0.45 -10.37 14.51
C SER A 147 -0.25 -10.53 13.16
N LEU A 148 -0.75 -11.73 12.92
CA LEU A 148 -1.51 -12.00 11.69
C LEU A 148 -2.83 -11.24 11.70
N THR A 149 -3.27 -10.84 10.52
CA THR A 149 -4.58 -10.21 10.33
C THR A 149 -5.70 -11.21 10.63
N ASN A 150 -6.63 -10.83 11.52
CA ASN A 150 -7.83 -11.61 11.77
C ASN A 150 -8.87 -11.27 10.68
N PRO A 151 -9.42 -12.27 9.96
CA PRO A 151 -10.36 -12.03 8.86
C PRO A 151 -11.68 -11.38 9.28
N ASP A 152 -12.19 -11.68 10.47
CA ASP A 152 -13.44 -11.07 10.99
C ASP A 152 -13.21 -9.61 11.40
N GLU A 153 -12.05 -9.32 12.02
CA GLU A 153 -11.65 -7.95 12.33
C GLU A 153 -11.41 -7.14 11.07
N ALA A 154 -10.83 -7.74 10.01
CA ALA A 154 -10.63 -7.09 8.71
C ALA A 154 -11.95 -6.64 8.09
N LYS A 155 -12.98 -7.49 8.14
CA LYS A 155 -14.33 -7.15 7.68
C LYS A 155 -14.89 -5.94 8.45
N ILE A 156 -14.86 -6.00 9.79
CA ILE A 156 -15.36 -4.93 10.67
C ILE A 156 -14.60 -3.62 10.39
N PHE A 157 -13.26 -3.70 10.27
CA PHE A 157 -12.40 -2.57 10.02
C PHE A 157 -12.76 -1.85 8.72
N ILE A 158 -12.88 -2.59 7.61
CA ILE A 158 -13.25 -2.06 6.29
C ILE A 158 -14.66 -1.47 6.29
N GLU A 159 -15.62 -2.18 6.90
CA GLU A 159 -17.01 -1.72 6.97
C GLU A 159 -17.14 -0.40 7.73
N GLN A 160 -16.35 -0.19 8.77
CA GLN A 160 -16.38 1.03 9.56
C GLN A 160 -15.55 2.16 8.95
N THR A 161 -14.36 1.88 8.45
CA THR A 161 -13.43 2.92 7.99
C THR A 161 -13.68 3.37 6.56
N LYS A 162 -14.18 2.46 5.70
CA LYS A 162 -14.38 2.70 4.25
C LYS A 162 -13.10 3.13 3.55
N ILE A 163 -11.98 2.52 3.92
CA ILE A 163 -10.68 2.70 3.26
C ILE A 163 -10.70 2.13 1.84
N ASP A 164 -9.74 2.54 1.03
CA ASP A 164 -9.63 2.16 -0.39
C ASP A 164 -8.71 0.95 -0.61
N ALA A 165 -7.84 0.64 0.36
CA ALA A 165 -6.97 -0.53 0.36
C ALA A 165 -6.63 -0.95 1.80
N LEU A 166 -6.47 -2.25 2.05
CA LEU A 166 -6.11 -2.80 3.34
C LEU A 166 -4.77 -3.54 3.27
N ALA A 167 -3.78 -3.05 3.99
CA ALA A 167 -2.53 -3.76 4.24
C ALA A 167 -2.74 -4.86 5.27
N ILE A 168 -2.27 -6.08 4.94
CA ILE A 168 -2.49 -7.27 5.75
C ILE A 168 -1.16 -7.94 6.16
N SER A 169 -1.19 -8.58 7.32
CA SER A 169 -0.12 -9.43 7.83
C SER A 169 -0.54 -10.89 7.73
N ILE A 170 0.11 -11.64 6.83
CA ILE A 170 -0.14 -13.06 6.57
C ILE A 170 1.16 -13.90 6.65
N GLY A 171 2.13 -13.41 7.42
CA GLY A 171 3.47 -14.02 7.55
C GLY A 171 4.55 -13.29 6.73
N ASN A 172 4.21 -12.21 6.06
CA ASN A 172 5.14 -11.26 5.43
C ASN A 172 5.93 -10.48 6.50
N VAL A 173 7.14 -10.09 6.15
CA VAL A 173 8.06 -9.38 7.06
C VAL A 173 8.85 -8.34 6.29
N HIS A 174 8.99 -7.14 6.85
CA HIS A 174 9.81 -6.09 6.27
C HIS A 174 11.31 -6.41 6.32
N LEU A 175 12.07 -5.90 5.34
CA LEU A 175 13.53 -5.94 5.29
C LEU A 175 14.13 -7.35 5.46
N GLN A 176 13.52 -8.36 4.85
CA GLN A 176 14.03 -9.72 4.87
C GLN A 176 15.42 -9.80 4.20
N LYS A 177 16.39 -10.40 4.90
CA LYS A 177 17.76 -10.62 4.39
C LYS A 177 17.88 -11.88 3.54
N ARG A 178 16.93 -12.78 3.61
CA ARG A 178 16.87 -14.04 2.85
C ARG A 178 15.44 -14.28 2.39
N GLN A 179 15.28 -14.87 1.22
CA GLN A 179 13.95 -15.29 0.77
C GLN A 179 13.40 -16.37 1.70
N GLN A 180 12.22 -16.12 2.25
CA GLN A 180 11.49 -17.05 3.12
C GLN A 180 10.07 -17.21 2.61
N ASN A 181 9.60 -18.46 2.55
CA ASN A 181 8.22 -18.79 2.12
C ASN A 181 7.31 -18.95 3.34
N ASN A 182 7.13 -17.88 4.12
CA ASN A 182 6.31 -17.93 5.33
C ASN A 182 4.90 -17.35 5.12
N ILE A 183 4.48 -17.19 3.88
CA ILE A 183 3.20 -16.58 3.54
C ILE A 183 2.08 -17.60 3.70
N ASN A 184 1.08 -17.25 4.52
CA ASN A 184 -0.11 -18.06 4.74
C ASN A 184 -1.17 -17.77 3.68
N LEU A 185 -1.16 -18.59 2.61
CA LEU A 185 -2.09 -18.45 1.48
C LEU A 185 -3.55 -18.77 1.86
N ASP A 186 -3.77 -19.66 2.83
CA ASP A 186 -5.12 -20.00 3.26
C ASP A 186 -5.73 -18.83 4.04
N LEU A 187 -4.94 -18.16 4.88
CA LEU A 187 -5.35 -16.93 5.55
C LEU A 187 -5.65 -15.80 4.54
N LEU A 188 -4.83 -15.66 3.49
CA LEU A 188 -5.11 -14.68 2.41
C LEU A 188 -6.49 -14.93 1.79
N LYS A 189 -6.78 -16.19 1.41
CA LYS A 189 -8.07 -16.57 0.83
C LYS A 189 -9.23 -16.29 1.77
N GLU A 190 -9.06 -16.58 3.06
CA GLU A 190 -10.09 -16.32 4.06
C GLU A 190 -10.39 -14.82 4.19
N ILE A 191 -9.36 -13.96 4.19
CA ILE A 191 -9.54 -12.50 4.20
C ILE A 191 -10.24 -12.04 2.91
N GLU A 192 -9.79 -12.50 1.73
CA GLU A 192 -10.41 -12.17 0.44
C GLU A 192 -11.89 -12.55 0.37
N GLN A 193 -12.29 -13.68 0.95
CA GLN A 193 -13.69 -14.10 0.99
C GLN A 193 -14.57 -13.23 1.89
N LYS A 194 -13.99 -12.62 2.90
CA LYS A 194 -14.72 -11.79 3.88
C LYS A 194 -14.74 -10.29 3.53
N THR A 195 -13.89 -9.87 2.58
CA THR A 195 -13.74 -8.44 2.26
C THR A 195 -13.80 -8.21 0.75
N SER A 196 -14.33 -7.06 0.35
CA SER A 196 -14.30 -6.59 -1.06
C SER A 196 -13.24 -5.51 -1.29
N CYS A 197 -12.50 -5.13 -0.26
CA CYS A 197 -11.45 -4.13 -0.34
C CYS A 197 -10.19 -4.72 -0.98
N PRO A 198 -9.51 -3.99 -1.86
CA PRO A 198 -8.19 -4.39 -2.35
C PRO A 198 -7.22 -4.65 -1.20
N LEU A 199 -6.47 -5.74 -1.28
CA LEU A 199 -5.48 -6.12 -0.26
C LEU A 199 -4.08 -5.71 -0.69
N VAL A 200 -3.28 -5.25 0.26
CA VAL A 200 -1.89 -4.84 0.06
C VAL A 200 -0.97 -5.75 0.86
N LEU A 201 0.13 -6.18 0.25
CA LEU A 201 1.15 -7.01 0.87
C LEU A 201 2.46 -6.24 1.03
N HIS A 202 2.71 -5.74 2.24
CA HIS A 202 3.98 -5.12 2.60
C HIS A 202 5.10 -6.15 2.83
N GLY A 203 6.37 -5.72 2.80
CA GLY A 203 7.51 -6.60 3.03
C GLY A 203 7.72 -7.66 1.94
N SER A 204 7.26 -7.42 0.73
CA SER A 204 7.25 -8.39 -0.37
C SER A 204 8.61 -8.69 -0.98
N SER A 205 9.63 -7.84 -0.81
CA SER A 205 10.97 -8.03 -1.41
C SER A 205 11.70 -9.30 -0.96
N GLY A 206 11.31 -9.88 0.18
CA GLY A 206 11.84 -11.16 0.68
C GLY A 206 11.00 -12.39 0.30
N ILE A 207 9.92 -12.22 -0.44
CA ILE A 207 9.04 -13.32 -0.86
C ILE A 207 9.67 -14.03 -2.06
N SER A 208 9.59 -15.37 -2.10
CA SER A 208 10.10 -16.11 -3.25
C SER A 208 9.31 -15.82 -4.52
N TYR A 209 9.97 -15.87 -5.67
CA TYR A 209 9.33 -15.68 -6.98
C TYR A 209 8.10 -16.58 -7.17
N LYS A 210 8.19 -17.84 -6.74
CA LYS A 210 7.07 -18.81 -6.80
C LYS A 210 5.87 -18.34 -5.99
N SER A 211 6.10 -17.82 -4.78
CA SER A 211 5.03 -17.28 -3.94
C SER A 211 4.48 -15.98 -4.54
N CYS A 212 5.33 -15.14 -5.08
CA CYS A 212 4.93 -13.91 -5.76
C CYS A 212 3.97 -14.19 -6.91
N LEU A 213 4.26 -15.18 -7.76
CA LEU A 213 3.37 -15.58 -8.86
C LEU A 213 1.99 -16.07 -8.39
N LEU A 214 1.89 -16.68 -7.22
CA LEU A 214 0.59 -17.10 -6.67
C LEU A 214 -0.32 -15.91 -6.28
N TYR A 215 0.24 -14.73 -6.04
CA TYR A 215 -0.53 -13.51 -5.77
C TYR A 215 -0.89 -12.73 -7.03
N THR A 216 -0.04 -12.81 -8.05
CA THR A 216 -0.13 -11.98 -9.25
C THR A 216 -0.70 -12.72 -10.46
N SER A 217 -0.85 -14.03 -10.39
CA SER A 217 -1.44 -14.81 -11.48
C SER A 217 -2.97 -14.82 -11.37
N PRO A 218 -3.70 -14.66 -12.49
CA PRO A 218 -5.13 -14.87 -12.52
C PRO A 218 -5.42 -16.29 -12.03
N ARG A 219 -6.20 -16.41 -10.96
CA ARG A 219 -6.65 -17.74 -10.52
C ARG A 219 -7.61 -18.27 -11.58
N PRO A 220 -7.52 -19.56 -11.97
CA PRO A 220 -8.61 -20.18 -12.69
C PRO A 220 -9.87 -20.01 -11.84
N ARG A 221 -10.87 -19.30 -12.34
CA ARG A 221 -12.20 -19.37 -11.76
C ARG A 221 -12.61 -20.82 -11.95
N ASP A 222 -12.83 -21.52 -10.84
CA ASP A 222 -13.43 -22.85 -10.90
C ASP A 222 -14.77 -22.68 -11.62
N SER A 223 -14.82 -23.21 -12.85
CA SER A 223 -16.01 -23.28 -13.69
C SER A 223 -16.89 -24.42 -13.24
#